data_f06bf7d37cbc9ad7141b489340bfa06c
#
_entry.id   f06bf7d37cbc9ad7141b489340bfa06c
#
_cell.length_a   1.000
_cell.length_b   1.000
_cell.length_c   1.000
_cell.angle_alpha   90.00
_cell.angle_beta   90.00
_cell.angle_gamma   90.00
#
_symmetry.space_group_name_H-M   'P 1'
#
loop_
_entity.id
_entity.type
_entity.pdbx_description
1 polymer ?
#
loop_
_entity_poly.entity_id
_entity_poly.type
_entity_poly.pdbx_seq_one_letter_code
_entity_poly.pdbx_strand_id
1 'polypeptide(L)'
;MKYEVITDRFEVEKMAEDIFISNDKAFVHIDYADLRTLRRISTLKYGISFTISCYNDKFIEEILDVIKSQGIPLVDLRTFLINIRINEDETSLNYENIGNLLEQIRTIKPTDSSEDYFKWLWTLNTNSYIPLGECYINIMFGLNKTEEDKLEDEKHEQMIEEYHKLKLPPVEWDFPEFIIEPKDED
;
A
#
# COMPACT_ATOMS: atom_id res chain seq x y z
N MET A 1 -17.00 -9.22 -8.52
CA MET A 1 -15.96 -8.28 -8.05
C MET A 1 -16.54 -6.88 -7.90
N LYS A 2 -16.16 -6.13 -6.85
CA LYS A 2 -16.43 -4.69 -6.71
C LYS A 2 -15.08 -3.97 -6.75
N TYR A 3 -15.05 -2.75 -7.26
CA TYR A 3 -13.84 -1.95 -7.27
C TYR A 3 -14.15 -0.45 -7.18
N GLU A 4 -13.17 0.32 -6.72
CA GLU A 4 -13.16 1.77 -6.64
C GLU A 4 -11.85 2.29 -7.21
N VAL A 5 -11.92 3.34 -8.02
CA VAL A 5 -10.75 4.01 -8.61
C VAL A 5 -10.52 5.34 -7.92
N ILE A 6 -9.33 5.55 -7.45
CA ILE A 6 -8.90 6.73 -6.70
C ILE A 6 -7.86 7.47 -7.55
N THR A 7 -8.15 8.73 -7.88
CA THR A 7 -7.27 9.59 -8.69
C THR A 7 -6.80 10.83 -7.93
N ASP A 8 -7.34 11.05 -6.74
CA ASP A 8 -6.85 12.09 -5.84
C ASP A 8 -5.53 11.63 -5.21
N ARG A 9 -4.46 12.40 -5.42
CA ARG A 9 -3.10 12.07 -4.94
C ARG A 9 -3.07 11.86 -3.42
N PHE A 10 -3.74 12.73 -2.67
CA PHE A 10 -3.73 12.64 -1.21
C PHE A 10 -4.39 11.36 -0.72
N GLU A 11 -5.51 10.96 -1.32
CA GLU A 11 -6.19 9.71 -0.98
C GLU A 11 -5.36 8.46 -1.35
N VAL A 12 -4.62 8.50 -2.47
CA VAL A 12 -3.71 7.40 -2.86
C VAL A 12 -2.53 7.30 -1.89
N GLU A 13 -1.93 8.41 -1.49
CA GLU A 13 -0.85 8.45 -0.51
C GLU A 13 -1.34 7.95 0.86
N LYS A 14 -2.53 8.34 1.29
CA LYS A 14 -3.15 7.84 2.50
C LYS A 14 -3.37 6.33 2.44
N MET A 15 -3.86 5.80 1.31
CA MET A 15 -4.01 4.35 1.10
C MET A 15 -2.67 3.61 1.26
N ALA A 16 -1.55 4.21 0.80
CA ALA A 16 -0.23 3.64 0.99
C ALA A 16 0.21 3.67 2.47
N GLU A 17 -0.12 4.72 3.21
CA GLU A 17 0.19 4.86 4.63
C GLU A 17 -0.63 3.93 5.52
N ASP A 18 -1.89 3.69 5.15
CA ASP A 18 -2.79 2.79 5.88
C ASP A 18 -2.25 1.34 5.98
N ILE A 19 -1.32 0.95 5.10
CA ILE A 19 -0.63 -0.34 5.18
C ILE A 19 0.15 -0.48 6.50
N PHE A 20 0.70 0.63 7.02
CA PHE A 20 1.52 0.63 8.23
C PHE A 20 0.72 0.89 9.51
N ILE A 21 -0.46 1.48 9.38
CA ILE A 21 -1.32 1.86 10.51
C ILE A 21 -2.27 0.72 10.89
N SER A 22 -2.57 -0.17 9.94
CA SER A 22 -3.49 -1.27 10.19
C SER A 22 -2.92 -2.22 11.24
N ASN A 23 -3.78 -2.69 12.16
CA ASN A 23 -3.45 -3.72 13.14
C ASN A 23 -3.39 -5.13 12.52
N ASP A 24 -3.23 -5.21 11.21
CA ASP A 24 -3.19 -6.46 10.47
C ASP A 24 -1.90 -7.22 10.78
N LYS A 25 -2.00 -8.54 10.86
CA LYS A 25 -0.83 -9.41 10.95
C LYS A 25 -0.20 -9.54 9.57
N ALA A 26 1.02 -9.05 9.40
CA ALA A 26 1.73 -9.12 8.14
C ALA A 26 2.42 -10.47 7.95
N PHE A 27 2.13 -11.15 6.83
CA PHE A 27 2.90 -12.31 6.36
C PHE A 27 4.05 -11.88 5.44
N VAL A 28 3.79 -10.85 4.62
CA VAL A 28 4.82 -10.19 3.80
C VAL A 28 4.80 -8.73 4.18
N HIS A 29 5.90 -8.27 4.70
CA HIS A 29 6.03 -6.94 5.29
C HIS A 29 6.92 -6.05 4.41
N ILE A 30 6.51 -4.80 4.28
CA ILE A 30 7.35 -3.70 3.78
C ILE A 30 7.55 -2.70 4.92
N ASP A 31 8.63 -1.97 4.89
CA ASP A 31 8.92 -0.94 5.88
C ASP A 31 8.80 0.48 5.31
N TYR A 32 8.89 1.49 6.19
CA TYR A 32 8.86 2.89 5.76
C TYR A 32 10.03 3.28 4.84
N ALA A 33 11.16 2.58 4.92
CA ALA A 33 12.29 2.83 4.03
C ALA A 33 11.95 2.39 2.59
N ASP A 34 11.20 1.30 2.44
CA ASP A 34 10.68 0.83 1.16
C ASP A 34 9.74 1.86 0.54
N LEU A 35 8.74 2.35 1.30
CA LEU A 35 7.81 3.37 0.82
C LEU A 35 8.54 4.67 0.47
N ARG A 36 9.51 5.09 1.31
CA ARG A 36 10.34 6.26 1.01
C ARG A 36 11.13 6.08 -0.29
N THR A 37 11.60 4.86 -0.56
CA THR A 37 12.30 4.55 -1.80
C THR A 37 11.37 4.68 -3.00
N LEU A 38 10.12 4.19 -2.92
CA LEU A 38 9.12 4.40 -3.97
C LEU A 38 8.86 5.89 -4.22
N ARG A 39 8.66 6.65 -3.15
CA ARG A 39 8.40 8.11 -3.21
C ARG A 39 9.55 8.91 -3.80
N ARG A 40 10.79 8.42 -3.73
CA ARG A 40 11.94 9.08 -4.37
C ARG A 40 11.92 8.95 -5.89
N ILE A 41 11.46 7.83 -6.42
CA ILE A 41 11.53 7.52 -7.86
C ILE A 41 10.23 7.79 -8.60
N SER A 42 9.11 7.90 -7.89
CA SER A 42 7.77 8.09 -8.47
C SER A 42 6.87 8.90 -7.56
N THR A 43 5.76 9.39 -8.11
CA THR A 43 4.62 9.92 -7.35
C THR A 43 3.45 8.96 -7.49
N LEU A 44 2.88 8.51 -6.37
CA LEU A 44 1.66 7.70 -6.36
C LEU A 44 0.48 8.56 -6.80
N LYS A 45 -0.10 8.30 -7.97
CA LYS A 45 -1.15 9.13 -8.59
C LYS A 45 -2.47 8.41 -8.81
N TYR A 46 -2.44 7.09 -8.85
CA TYR A 46 -3.64 6.28 -9.08
C TYR A 46 -3.68 5.15 -8.06
N GLY A 47 -4.86 4.89 -7.56
CA GLY A 47 -5.15 3.74 -6.71
C GLY A 47 -6.39 3.02 -7.21
N ILE A 48 -6.40 1.70 -7.09
CA ILE A 48 -7.59 0.89 -7.32
C ILE A 48 -7.74 -0.06 -6.15
N SER A 49 -8.89 0.03 -5.49
CA SER A 49 -9.28 -0.89 -4.43
C SER A 49 -10.24 -1.93 -4.99
N PHE A 50 -9.97 -3.20 -4.76
CA PHE A 50 -10.80 -4.32 -5.16
C PHE A 50 -11.32 -5.06 -3.93
N THR A 51 -12.60 -5.44 -3.98
CA THR A 51 -13.18 -6.47 -3.12
C THR A 51 -13.55 -7.65 -4.01
N ILE A 52 -12.91 -8.78 -3.78
CA ILE A 52 -13.08 -9.99 -4.58
C ILE A 52 -13.54 -11.16 -3.71
N SER A 53 -14.17 -12.15 -4.32
CA SER A 53 -14.39 -13.44 -3.68
C SER A 53 -13.14 -14.32 -3.87
N CYS A 54 -12.65 -14.91 -2.79
CA CYS A 54 -11.53 -15.86 -2.83
C CYS A 54 -11.83 -17.12 -3.65
N TYR A 55 -13.10 -17.38 -3.93
CA TYR A 55 -13.57 -18.52 -4.76
C TYR A 55 -13.74 -18.18 -6.24
N ASN A 56 -13.41 -16.95 -6.66
CA ASN A 56 -13.53 -16.53 -8.04
C ASN A 56 -12.28 -16.89 -8.84
N ASP A 57 -12.30 -17.96 -9.61
CA ASP A 57 -11.15 -18.41 -10.42
C ASP A 57 -10.72 -17.40 -11.52
N LYS A 58 -11.58 -16.43 -11.84
CA LYS A 58 -11.30 -15.40 -12.86
C LYS A 58 -10.89 -14.04 -12.29
N PHE A 59 -10.69 -13.93 -10.98
CA PHE A 59 -10.44 -12.63 -10.36
C PHE A 59 -9.21 -11.92 -10.93
N ILE A 60 -8.17 -12.66 -11.33
CA ILE A 60 -6.95 -12.08 -11.91
C ILE A 60 -7.27 -11.41 -13.25
N GLU A 61 -8.00 -12.10 -14.15
CA GLU A 61 -8.41 -11.55 -15.44
C GLU A 61 -9.27 -10.30 -15.26
N GLU A 62 -10.24 -10.36 -14.34
CA GLU A 62 -11.11 -9.22 -14.00
C GLU A 62 -10.35 -8.02 -13.48
N ILE A 63 -9.35 -8.21 -12.61
CA ILE A 63 -8.47 -7.14 -12.11
C ILE A 63 -7.69 -6.49 -13.26
N LEU A 64 -7.07 -7.30 -14.11
CA LEU A 64 -6.28 -6.82 -15.25
C LEU A 64 -7.13 -6.04 -16.26
N ASP A 65 -8.36 -6.48 -16.51
CA ASP A 65 -9.29 -5.79 -17.39
C ASP A 65 -9.72 -4.43 -16.82
N VAL A 66 -9.95 -4.36 -15.52
CA VAL A 66 -10.21 -3.07 -14.84
C VAL A 66 -9.00 -2.16 -14.98
N ILE A 67 -7.79 -2.61 -14.64
CA ILE A 67 -6.58 -1.78 -14.74
C ILE A 67 -6.42 -1.22 -16.17
N LYS A 68 -6.55 -2.07 -17.19
CA LYS A 68 -6.43 -1.66 -18.60
C LYS A 68 -7.51 -0.64 -19.02
N SER A 69 -8.71 -0.75 -18.45
CA SER A 69 -9.83 0.13 -18.79
C SER A 69 -9.75 1.53 -18.19
N GLN A 70 -8.92 1.73 -17.16
CA GLN A 70 -8.86 3.01 -16.42
C GLN A 70 -8.06 4.11 -17.13
N GLY A 71 -7.39 3.82 -18.24
CA GLY A 71 -6.62 4.82 -18.96
C GLY A 71 -5.39 5.35 -18.20
N ILE A 72 -4.88 4.57 -17.24
CA ILE A 72 -3.65 4.90 -16.52
C ILE A 72 -2.52 5.03 -17.54
N PRO A 73 -1.70 6.12 -17.51
CA PRO A 73 -0.62 6.33 -18.47
C PRO A 73 0.55 5.37 -18.18
N LEU A 74 0.41 4.13 -18.61
CA LEU A 74 1.36 3.05 -18.32
C LEU A 74 2.77 3.30 -18.85
N VAL A 75 2.93 4.20 -19.84
CA VAL A 75 4.23 4.62 -20.37
C VAL A 75 5.07 5.36 -19.31
N ASP A 76 4.39 6.04 -18.37
CA ASP A 76 5.01 6.79 -17.29
C ASP A 76 5.12 6.00 -15.99
N LEU A 77 4.70 4.74 -16.01
CA LEU A 77 4.70 3.90 -14.82
C LEU A 77 6.12 3.58 -14.35
N ARG A 78 6.37 3.78 -13.07
CA ARG A 78 7.66 3.53 -12.40
C ARG A 78 7.57 2.55 -11.25
N THR A 79 6.45 2.56 -10.56
CA THR A 79 6.28 1.72 -9.38
C THR A 79 4.88 1.16 -9.26
N PHE A 80 4.81 -0.01 -8.63
CA PHE A 80 3.58 -0.53 -8.05
C PHE A 80 3.75 -0.71 -6.55
N LEU A 81 2.69 -0.42 -5.82
CA LEU A 81 2.53 -0.85 -4.45
C LEU A 81 1.22 -1.64 -4.35
N ILE A 82 1.33 -2.90 -3.94
CA ILE A 82 0.19 -3.82 -3.88
C ILE A 82 0.01 -4.26 -2.43
N ASN A 83 -1.19 -4.05 -1.90
CA ASN A 83 -1.56 -4.52 -0.57
C ASN A 83 -2.70 -5.53 -0.69
N ILE A 84 -2.45 -6.76 -0.26
CA ILE A 84 -3.42 -7.86 -0.24
C ILE A 84 -3.81 -8.12 1.22
N ARG A 85 -5.11 -8.14 1.48
CA ARG A 85 -5.65 -8.39 2.82
C ARG A 85 -6.71 -9.47 2.76
N ILE A 86 -6.57 -10.48 3.62
CA ILE A 86 -7.49 -11.62 3.70
C ILE A 86 -7.89 -11.87 5.16
N ASN A 87 -8.93 -12.66 5.35
CA ASN A 87 -9.22 -13.17 6.70
C ASN A 87 -8.09 -14.07 7.19
N GLU A 88 -7.78 -14.06 8.49
CA GLU A 88 -6.71 -14.89 9.07
C GLU A 88 -6.98 -16.38 8.98
N ASP A 89 -8.25 -16.80 8.88
CA ASP A 89 -8.66 -18.19 8.72
C ASP A 89 -8.93 -18.58 7.25
N GLU A 90 -8.62 -17.67 6.29
CA GLU A 90 -8.86 -17.92 4.87
C GLU A 90 -7.85 -18.92 4.30
N THR A 91 -8.37 -20.00 3.69
CA THR A 91 -7.57 -21.07 3.09
C THR A 91 -7.76 -21.26 1.60
N SER A 92 -8.78 -20.60 1.01
CA SER A 92 -9.10 -20.75 -0.41
C SER A 92 -8.22 -19.92 -1.33
N LEU A 93 -7.70 -18.78 -0.85
CA LEU A 93 -6.71 -17.98 -1.57
C LEU A 93 -5.30 -18.50 -1.23
N ASN A 94 -4.77 -19.37 -2.06
CA ASN A 94 -3.46 -19.95 -1.83
C ASN A 94 -2.33 -19.05 -2.38
N TYR A 95 -1.08 -19.33 -1.96
CA TYR A 95 0.10 -18.59 -2.42
C TYR A 95 0.33 -18.66 -3.93
N GLU A 96 -0.14 -19.71 -4.60
CA GLU A 96 -0.04 -19.83 -6.07
C GLU A 96 -0.92 -18.78 -6.75
N ASN A 97 -2.15 -18.60 -6.29
CA ASN A 97 -3.07 -17.57 -6.83
C ASN A 97 -2.49 -16.16 -6.64
N ILE A 98 -1.90 -15.89 -5.47
CA ILE A 98 -1.24 -14.60 -5.19
C ILE A 98 -0.03 -14.44 -6.10
N GLY A 99 0.82 -15.46 -6.23
CA GLY A 99 1.97 -15.44 -7.13
C GLY A 99 1.58 -15.18 -8.58
N ASN A 100 0.55 -15.85 -9.07
CA ASN A 100 0.01 -15.64 -10.42
C ASN A 100 -0.52 -14.21 -10.61
N LEU A 101 -1.24 -13.64 -9.64
CA LEU A 101 -1.70 -12.26 -9.70
C LEU A 101 -0.52 -11.29 -9.82
N LEU A 102 0.49 -11.44 -8.97
CA LEU A 102 1.67 -10.57 -8.96
C LEU A 102 2.45 -10.66 -10.28
N GLU A 103 2.64 -11.85 -10.82
CA GLU A 103 3.29 -12.04 -12.12
C GLU A 103 2.49 -11.39 -13.26
N GLN A 104 1.18 -11.52 -13.26
CA GLN A 104 0.33 -10.91 -14.28
C GLN A 104 0.35 -9.37 -14.19
N ILE A 105 0.29 -8.79 -12.98
CA ILE A 105 0.43 -7.35 -12.79
C ILE A 105 1.81 -6.87 -13.29
N ARG A 106 2.87 -7.63 -13.05
CA ARG A 106 4.21 -7.32 -13.53
C ARG A 106 4.30 -7.23 -15.05
N THR A 107 3.45 -7.93 -15.79
CA THR A 107 3.41 -7.84 -17.26
C THR A 107 2.87 -6.50 -17.77
N ILE A 108 2.21 -5.70 -16.93
CA ILE A 108 1.66 -4.40 -17.30
C ILE A 108 2.75 -3.32 -17.44
N LYS A 109 3.97 -3.59 -16.96
CA LYS A 109 5.10 -2.65 -17.05
C LYS A 109 5.36 -2.19 -18.51
N PRO A 110 5.87 -0.94 -18.69
CA PRO A 110 6.32 -0.48 -20.01
C PRO A 110 7.39 -1.40 -20.59
N THR A 111 7.27 -1.73 -21.87
CA THR A 111 8.17 -2.66 -22.59
C THR A 111 9.62 -2.16 -22.68
N ASP A 112 9.82 -0.83 -22.62
CA ASP A 112 11.11 -0.17 -22.81
C ASP A 112 11.80 0.23 -21.47
N SER A 113 11.19 -0.07 -20.33
CA SER A 113 11.82 0.23 -19.06
C SER A 113 12.92 -0.79 -18.77
N SER A 114 14.16 -0.34 -18.68
CA SER A 114 15.23 -1.14 -18.08
C SER A 114 14.78 -1.58 -16.68
N GLU A 115 15.06 -2.83 -16.31
CA GLU A 115 14.64 -3.38 -14.99
C GLU A 115 15.12 -2.54 -13.81
N ASP A 116 16.19 -1.74 -14.00
CA ASP A 116 16.79 -0.86 -12.99
C ASP A 116 15.88 0.32 -12.58
N TYR A 117 14.89 0.69 -13.39
CA TYR A 117 14.04 1.85 -13.15
C TYR A 117 12.62 1.52 -12.71
N PHE A 118 12.25 0.23 -12.71
CA PHE A 118 10.91 -0.20 -12.32
C PHE A 118 10.97 -0.94 -10.99
N LYS A 119 10.27 -0.43 -9.97
CA LYS A 119 10.18 -1.08 -8.66
C LYS A 119 8.75 -1.43 -8.34
N TRP A 120 8.58 -2.59 -7.73
CA TRP A 120 7.31 -3.02 -7.19
C TRP A 120 7.48 -3.58 -5.79
N LEU A 121 6.53 -3.25 -4.94
CA LEU A 121 6.42 -3.75 -3.59
C LEU A 121 5.05 -4.37 -3.39
N TRP A 122 4.98 -5.37 -2.57
CA TRP A 122 3.72 -5.97 -2.20
C TRP A 122 3.70 -6.43 -0.76
N THR A 123 2.50 -6.44 -0.17
CA THR A 123 2.26 -6.92 1.18
C THR A 123 1.12 -7.93 1.19
N LEU A 124 1.18 -8.85 2.11
CA LEU A 124 0.10 -9.76 2.44
C LEU A 124 -0.18 -9.65 3.94
N ASN A 125 -1.35 -9.19 4.27
CA ASN A 125 -1.80 -8.99 5.64
C ASN A 125 -3.04 -9.82 5.93
N THR A 126 -3.21 -10.24 7.19
CA THR A 126 -4.42 -10.92 7.63
C THR A 126 -5.12 -10.13 8.71
N ASN A 127 -6.46 -10.21 8.70
CA ASN A 127 -7.29 -9.51 9.66
C ASN A 127 -8.60 -10.28 9.89
N SER A 128 -8.94 -10.53 11.15
CA SER A 128 -10.16 -11.26 11.53
C SER A 128 -11.46 -10.51 11.19
N TYR A 129 -11.39 -9.20 10.93
CA TYR A 129 -12.58 -8.40 10.53
C TYR A 129 -12.93 -8.53 9.05
N ILE A 130 -12.07 -9.12 8.23
CA ILE A 130 -12.38 -9.39 6.83
C ILE A 130 -13.30 -10.61 6.79
N PRO A 131 -14.44 -10.57 6.08
CA PRO A 131 -15.31 -11.72 5.94
C PRO A 131 -14.57 -12.91 5.30
N LEU A 132 -14.83 -14.14 5.79
CA LEU A 132 -14.34 -15.34 5.13
C LEU A 132 -14.86 -15.41 3.70
N GLY A 133 -13.99 -15.80 2.78
CA GLY A 133 -14.30 -15.86 1.35
C GLY A 133 -14.15 -14.53 0.63
N GLU A 134 -13.76 -13.45 1.31
CA GLU A 134 -13.44 -12.15 0.70
C GLU A 134 -11.95 -11.83 0.82
N CYS A 135 -11.45 -11.15 -0.20
CA CYS A 135 -10.10 -10.59 -0.25
C CYS A 135 -10.16 -9.13 -0.69
N TYR A 136 -9.41 -8.27 -0.03
CA TYR A 136 -9.23 -6.88 -0.39
C TYR A 136 -7.85 -6.69 -1.01
N ILE A 137 -7.82 -6.12 -2.22
CA ILE A 137 -6.59 -5.86 -2.95
C ILE A 137 -6.55 -4.39 -3.31
N ASN A 138 -5.53 -3.69 -2.82
CA ASN A 138 -5.25 -2.31 -3.19
C ASN A 138 -4.02 -2.28 -4.08
N ILE A 139 -4.14 -1.66 -5.24
CA ILE A 139 -3.04 -1.48 -6.20
C ILE A 139 -2.84 0.01 -6.41
N MET A 140 -1.65 0.50 -6.08
CA MET A 140 -1.26 1.88 -6.26
C MET A 140 -0.20 2.00 -7.31
N PHE A 141 -0.36 2.97 -8.21
CA PHE A 141 0.48 3.20 -9.38
C PHE A 141 1.28 4.47 -9.21
N GLY A 142 2.60 4.32 -9.17
CA GLY A 142 3.52 5.44 -9.14
C GLY A 142 4.02 5.77 -10.54
N LEU A 143 3.81 7.02 -10.94
CA LEU A 143 4.22 7.53 -12.24
C LEU A 143 5.52 8.35 -12.14
N ASN A 144 6.13 8.65 -13.28
CA ASN A 144 7.21 9.60 -13.37
C ASN A 144 6.85 10.90 -12.64
N LYS A 145 7.80 11.43 -11.86
CA LYS A 145 7.65 12.75 -11.23
C LYS A 145 7.63 13.84 -12.27
N THR A 146 6.62 14.68 -12.21
CA THR A 146 6.59 15.95 -12.93
C THR A 146 7.48 16.98 -12.23
N GLU A 147 7.77 18.12 -12.86
CA GLU A 147 8.50 19.22 -12.20
C GLU A 147 7.69 19.79 -11.02
N GLU A 148 6.36 19.75 -11.10
CA GLU A 148 5.47 20.16 -10.02
C GLU A 148 5.60 19.21 -8.82
N ASP A 149 5.59 17.88 -9.06
CA ASP A 149 5.79 16.87 -8.01
C ASP A 149 7.13 17.08 -7.29
N LYS A 150 8.20 17.35 -8.02
CA LYS A 150 9.52 17.60 -7.44
C LYS A 150 9.54 18.85 -6.55
N LEU A 151 8.88 19.92 -7.01
CA LEU A 151 8.79 21.16 -6.25
C LEU A 151 7.97 20.99 -4.96
N GLU A 152 6.92 20.19 -4.99
CA GLU A 152 6.15 19.86 -3.79
C GLU A 152 6.98 19.04 -2.81
N ASP A 153 7.71 18.04 -3.28
CA ASP A 153 8.60 17.23 -2.45
C ASP A 153 9.68 18.08 -1.77
N GLU A 154 10.32 19.00 -2.52
CA GLU A 154 11.32 19.93 -1.98
C GLU A 154 10.73 20.83 -0.89
N LYS A 155 9.52 21.35 -1.08
CA LYS A 155 8.82 22.17 -0.07
C LYS A 155 8.52 21.35 1.19
N HIS A 156 8.10 20.09 1.01
CA HIS A 156 7.80 19.21 2.11
C HIS A 156 9.06 18.87 2.92
N GLU A 157 10.18 18.57 2.25
CA GLU A 157 11.47 18.33 2.90
C GLU A 157 11.95 19.57 3.68
N GLN A 158 11.84 20.76 3.09
CA GLN A 158 12.18 22.01 3.78
C GLN A 158 11.33 22.22 5.05
N MET A 159 10.03 21.97 4.96
CA MET A 159 9.12 22.08 6.11
C MET A 159 9.47 21.09 7.23
N ILE A 160 9.85 19.85 6.88
CA ILE A 160 10.31 18.86 7.86
C ILE A 160 11.62 19.32 8.52
N GLU A 161 12.58 19.84 7.73
CA GLU A 161 13.83 20.36 8.27
C GLU A 161 13.61 21.55 9.21
N GLU A 162 12.72 22.47 8.86
CA GLU A 162 12.34 23.60 9.73
C GLU A 162 11.70 23.11 11.01
N TYR A 163 10.80 22.13 10.93
CA TYR A 163 10.18 21.51 12.10
C TYR A 163 11.22 20.90 13.05
N HIS A 164 12.19 20.16 12.51
CA HIS A 164 13.28 19.60 13.30
C HIS A 164 14.19 20.67 13.94
N LYS A 165 14.35 21.83 13.30
CA LYS A 165 15.12 22.95 13.84
C LYS A 165 14.43 23.66 15.01
N LEU A 166 13.09 23.60 15.07
CA LEU A 166 12.29 24.25 16.11
C LEU A 166 12.50 23.65 17.52
N LYS A 167 13.25 22.54 17.66
CA LYS A 167 13.55 21.90 18.95
C LYS A 167 12.39 22.00 19.92
N LEU A 168 11.22 21.53 19.50
CA LEU A 168 10.08 21.46 20.42
C LEU A 168 10.52 20.62 21.63
N PRO A 169 10.24 21.08 22.86
CA PRO A 169 10.57 20.28 24.03
C PRO A 169 9.89 18.92 23.90
N PRO A 170 10.53 17.85 24.37
CA PRO A 170 9.90 16.53 24.36
C PRO A 170 8.55 16.67 25.05
N VAL A 171 7.50 16.17 24.39
CA VAL A 171 6.18 16.11 25.01
C VAL A 171 6.31 15.13 26.16
N GLU A 172 6.37 15.62 27.39
CA GLU A 172 6.27 14.78 28.58
C GLU A 172 4.85 14.23 28.60
N TRP A 173 4.72 12.98 28.17
CA TRP A 173 3.48 12.25 28.33
C TRP A 173 3.38 11.83 29.81
N ASP A 174 2.61 12.56 30.58
CA ASP A 174 2.17 12.11 31.92
C ASP A 174 1.22 10.91 31.70
N PHE A 175 1.80 9.71 31.59
CA PHE A 175 1.01 8.50 31.72
C PHE A 175 0.64 8.38 33.21
N PRO A 176 -0.65 8.32 33.56
CA PRO A 176 -1.04 8.00 34.92
C PRO A 176 -0.42 6.65 35.28
N GLU A 177 0.37 6.59 36.32
CA GLU A 177 0.87 5.35 36.87
C GLU A 177 -0.34 4.47 37.24
N PHE A 178 -0.59 3.44 36.41
CA PHE A 178 -1.52 2.39 36.81
C PHE A 178 -0.86 1.58 37.91
N ILE A 179 -1.19 1.90 39.17
CA ILE A 179 -0.87 1.07 40.30
C ILE A 179 -1.70 -0.19 40.15
N ILE A 180 -1.10 -1.27 39.67
CA ILE A 180 -1.69 -2.60 39.72
C ILE A 180 -1.51 -3.09 41.16
N GLU A 181 -2.55 -2.94 41.97
CA GLU A 181 -2.58 -3.59 43.27
C GLU A 181 -2.51 -5.11 43.06
N PRO A 182 -1.56 -5.81 43.70
CA PRO A 182 -1.53 -7.25 43.66
C PRO A 182 -2.83 -7.80 44.27
N LYS A 183 -3.53 -8.65 43.54
CA LYS A 183 -4.63 -9.40 44.12
C LYS A 183 -4.04 -10.39 45.14
N ASP A 184 -4.40 -10.21 46.41
CA ASP A 184 -4.14 -11.22 47.42
C ASP A 184 -4.86 -12.50 46.99
N GLU A 185 -4.07 -13.54 46.75
CA GLU A 185 -4.57 -14.90 46.56
C GLU A 185 -4.90 -15.48 47.97
N ASP A 186 -6.18 -15.65 48.24
CA ASP A 186 -6.69 -16.53 49.31
C ASP A 186 -6.95 -17.93 48.76
#